data_52ff945c009557e819eb191bcde97bfe
#
_entry.id   52ff945c009557e819eb191bcde97bfe
#
_cell.length_a   1.000
_cell.length_b   1.000
_cell.length_c   1.000
_cell.angle_alpha   90.00
_cell.angle_beta   90.00
_cell.angle_gamma   90.00
#
_symmetry.space_group_name_H-M   'P 1'
#
loop_
_entity.id
_entity.type
_entity.pdbx_description
1 polymer ?
#
loop_
_entity_poly.entity_id
_entity_poly.type
_entity_poly.pdbx_seq_one_letter_code
_entity_poly.pdbx_strand_id
1 'polypeptide(L)'
;MGLFIFVSYMITHKGTIYSKKFNVSLVVMTILTGTVMTVIGNNIALSLGMVGALSIVRFRTAIKDSRDTIYIFWTVIAGICCGVGDYLVAAIGSVATFIVLLVLGLIKSDNRMLVIIRGSRSRQSSIQAHMFSVFKRKAILRVRNTDEETVEFIYEVTANQLRRVEEQNGSLTDAIYNIGGIEYVNIVMQNDEVSN
;
A
#
# COMPACT_ATOMS: atom_id res chain seq x y z
N MET A 1 -0.01 13.94 21.62
CA MET A 1 -0.50 13.71 20.24
C MET A 1 0.44 12.86 19.39
N GLY A 2 1.72 13.17 19.27
CA GLY A 2 2.65 12.40 18.46
C GLY A 2 2.69 10.89 18.79
N LEU A 3 2.65 10.52 20.07
CA LEU A 3 2.57 9.11 20.48
C LEU A 3 1.27 8.42 20.04
N PHE A 4 0.16 9.13 20.05
CA PHE A 4 -1.12 8.60 19.57
C PHE A 4 -1.07 8.30 18.07
N ILE A 5 -0.47 9.22 17.28
CA ILE A 5 -0.25 9.04 15.84
C ILE A 5 0.69 7.85 15.57
N PHE A 6 1.76 7.72 16.38
CA PHE A 6 2.70 6.59 16.29
C PHE A 6 1.99 5.24 16.47
N VAL A 7 1.17 5.12 17.50
CA VAL A 7 0.39 3.89 17.78
C VAL A 7 -0.65 3.64 16.69
N SER A 8 -1.33 4.71 16.22
CA SER A 8 -2.29 4.62 15.12
C SER A 8 -1.64 4.07 13.85
N TYR A 9 -0.47 4.60 13.45
CA TYR A 9 0.26 4.13 12.28
C TYR A 9 0.68 2.66 12.41
N MET A 10 1.14 2.26 13.60
CA MET A 10 1.53 0.87 13.88
C MET A 10 0.35 -0.11 13.78
N ILE A 11 -0.85 0.31 14.20
CA ILE A 11 -2.06 -0.52 14.15
C ILE A 11 -2.60 -0.63 12.72
N THR A 12 -2.60 0.48 11.99
CA THR A 12 -3.22 0.56 10.66
C THR A 12 -2.33 -0.05 9.57
N HIS A 13 -0.98 0.05 9.71
CA HIS A 13 -0.01 -0.52 8.78
C HIS A 13 0.55 -1.83 9.34
N LYS A 14 -0.05 -2.96 8.95
CA LYS A 14 0.43 -4.31 9.32
C LYS A 14 1.15 -4.96 8.13
N GLY A 15 2.31 -5.60 8.39
CA GLY A 15 3.05 -6.38 7.40
C GLY A 15 4.20 -5.62 6.72
N THR A 16 4.44 -5.91 5.44
CA THR A 16 5.58 -5.39 4.65
C THR A 16 5.56 -3.88 4.38
N ILE A 17 4.41 -3.24 4.55
CA ILE A 17 4.21 -1.80 4.27
C ILE A 17 4.62 -0.93 5.47
N TYR A 18 4.82 -1.52 6.67
CA TYR A 18 5.20 -0.76 7.87
C TYR A 18 6.65 -0.28 7.83
N SER A 19 6.86 1.03 7.80
CA SER A 19 8.19 1.65 7.90
C SER A 19 8.43 2.26 9.28
N LYS A 20 9.31 1.65 10.08
CA LYS A 20 9.71 2.18 11.40
C LYS A 20 10.31 3.57 11.30
N LYS A 21 11.12 3.83 10.26
CA LYS A 21 11.77 5.13 10.05
C LYS A 21 10.74 6.22 9.81
N PHE A 22 9.75 5.94 8.96
CA PHE A 22 8.67 6.86 8.66
C PHE A 22 7.81 7.15 9.89
N ASN A 23 7.46 6.14 10.68
CA ASN A 23 6.66 6.30 11.90
C ASN A 23 7.36 7.21 12.93
N VAL A 24 8.68 7.05 13.12
CA VAL A 24 9.46 7.94 13.97
C VAL A 24 9.46 9.38 13.43
N SER A 25 9.57 9.55 12.10
CA SER A 25 9.52 10.87 11.46
C SER A 25 8.19 11.60 11.72
N LEU A 26 7.07 10.88 11.78
CA LEU A 26 5.76 11.46 12.11
C LEU A 26 5.74 12.08 13.52
N VAL A 27 6.33 11.39 14.51
CA VAL A 27 6.42 11.92 15.88
C VAL A 27 7.29 13.18 15.91
N VAL A 28 8.46 13.13 15.27
CA VAL A 28 9.37 14.26 15.20
C VAL A 28 8.70 15.45 14.50
N MET A 29 7.98 15.21 13.41
CA MET A 29 7.24 16.24 12.69
C MET A 29 6.17 16.90 13.56
N THR A 30 5.40 16.13 14.35
CA THR A 30 4.42 16.68 15.29
C THR A 30 5.07 17.62 16.32
N ILE A 31 6.22 17.21 16.89
CA ILE A 31 6.96 18.01 17.87
C ILE A 31 7.50 19.28 17.23
N LEU A 32 8.14 19.17 16.07
CA LEU A 32 8.70 20.32 15.36
C LEU A 32 7.60 21.33 15.00
N THR A 33 6.47 20.88 14.46
CA THR A 33 5.35 21.75 14.10
C THR A 33 4.79 22.47 15.34
N GLY A 34 4.58 21.75 16.44
CA GLY A 34 4.14 22.34 17.69
C GLY A 34 5.10 23.39 18.23
N THR A 35 6.43 23.09 18.21
CA THR A 35 7.48 24.03 18.63
C THR A 35 7.46 25.30 17.76
N VAL A 36 7.38 25.13 16.44
CA VAL A 36 7.30 26.26 15.50
C VAL A 36 6.08 27.13 15.78
N MET A 37 4.92 26.52 16.00
CA MET A 37 3.70 27.27 16.29
C MET A 37 3.76 27.99 17.63
N THR A 38 4.39 27.41 18.65
CA THR A 38 4.60 28.07 19.94
C THR A 38 5.52 29.30 19.79
N VAL A 39 6.56 29.21 18.95
CA VAL A 39 7.49 30.34 18.70
C VAL A 39 6.82 31.44 17.85
N ILE A 40 6.03 31.06 16.86
CA ILE A 40 5.30 32.01 16.02
C ILE A 40 4.29 32.81 16.87
N GLY A 41 3.55 32.14 17.76
CA GLY A 41 2.52 32.74 18.59
C GLY A 41 1.60 33.64 17.79
N ASN A 42 1.39 34.90 18.31
CA ASN A 42 0.56 35.89 17.64
C ASN A 42 1.37 36.89 16.76
N ASN A 43 2.62 36.54 16.39
CA ASN A 43 3.48 37.43 15.62
C ASN A 43 3.32 37.20 14.12
N ILE A 44 2.56 38.09 13.47
CA ILE A 44 2.24 38.02 12.02
C ILE A 44 3.52 38.07 11.17
N ALA A 45 4.50 38.87 11.53
CA ALA A 45 5.74 39.01 10.76
C ALA A 45 6.54 37.68 10.76
N LEU A 46 6.57 37.02 11.91
CA LEU A 46 7.24 35.75 12.08
C LEU A 46 6.53 34.62 11.33
N SER A 47 5.18 34.64 11.33
CA SER A 47 4.36 33.71 10.53
C SER A 47 4.67 33.82 9.04
N LEU A 48 4.71 35.06 8.53
CA LEU A 48 4.96 35.31 7.10
C LEU A 48 6.40 34.91 6.70
N GLY A 49 7.36 35.22 7.55
CA GLY A 49 8.76 34.80 7.37
C GLY A 49 8.93 33.30 7.33
N MET A 50 8.21 32.55 8.19
CA MET A 50 8.26 31.09 8.24
C MET A 50 7.63 30.46 7.00
N VAL A 51 6.49 30.99 6.52
CA VAL A 51 5.88 30.53 5.26
C VAL A 51 6.83 30.74 4.10
N GLY A 52 7.51 31.88 4.04
CA GLY A 52 8.55 32.16 3.05
C GLY A 52 9.72 31.17 3.12
N ALA A 53 10.22 30.87 4.31
CA ALA A 53 11.31 29.94 4.52
C ALA A 53 10.91 28.50 4.13
N LEU A 54 9.70 28.05 4.50
CA LEU A 54 9.19 26.73 4.15
C LEU A 54 8.93 26.55 2.66
N SER A 55 8.60 27.62 1.95
CA SER A 55 8.36 27.57 0.49
C SER A 55 9.61 27.21 -0.34
N ILE A 56 10.80 27.39 0.24
CA ILE A 56 12.09 27.03 -0.37
C ILE A 56 12.36 25.52 -0.24
N VAL A 57 11.72 24.84 0.72
CA VAL A 57 11.91 23.41 0.96
C VAL A 57 11.18 22.61 -0.10
N ARG A 58 11.94 22.12 -1.07
CA ARG A 58 11.41 21.27 -2.14
C ARG A 58 11.65 19.79 -1.82
N PHE A 59 10.59 19.06 -1.55
CA PHE A 59 10.67 17.60 -1.48
C PHE A 59 10.86 17.01 -2.87
N ARG A 60 11.94 16.26 -3.08
CA ARG A 60 12.23 15.59 -4.38
C ARG A 60 11.77 14.13 -4.41
N THR A 61 11.35 13.59 -3.27
CA THR A 61 10.89 12.21 -3.15
C THR A 61 9.38 12.15 -3.24
N ALA A 62 8.87 11.38 -4.19
CA ALA A 62 7.44 11.08 -4.26
C ALA A 62 7.02 10.24 -3.06
N ILE A 63 5.91 10.61 -2.41
CA ILE A 63 5.29 9.80 -1.38
C ILE A 63 4.57 8.66 -2.09
N LYS A 64 5.01 7.42 -1.85
CA LYS A 64 4.52 6.24 -2.58
C LYS A 64 3.10 5.85 -2.19
N ASP A 65 2.72 5.99 -0.91
CA ASP A 65 1.41 5.63 -0.40
C ASP A 65 0.59 6.89 -0.07
N SER A 66 -0.63 6.95 -0.60
CA SER A 66 -1.57 8.04 -0.31
C SER A 66 -1.95 8.11 1.18
N ARG A 67 -1.90 7.00 1.90
CA ARG A 67 -2.14 6.95 3.36
C ARG A 67 -1.03 7.65 4.13
N ASP A 68 0.22 7.52 3.72
CA ASP A 68 1.35 8.22 4.34
C ASP A 68 1.18 9.73 4.25
N THR A 69 0.63 10.22 3.15
CA THR A 69 0.28 11.64 2.98
C THR A 69 -0.74 12.10 4.03
N ILE A 70 -1.78 11.30 4.31
CA ILE A 70 -2.78 11.61 5.34
C ILE A 70 -2.12 11.70 6.72
N TYR A 71 -1.21 10.77 7.05
CA TYR A 71 -0.48 10.80 8.32
C TYR A 71 0.40 12.04 8.45
N ILE A 72 1.08 12.47 7.39
CA ILE A 72 1.88 13.70 7.37
C ILE A 72 0.98 14.92 7.68
N PHE A 73 -0.14 15.07 6.98
CA PHE A 73 -1.07 16.16 7.24
C PHE A 73 -1.63 16.13 8.67
N TRP A 74 -1.96 14.94 9.16
CA TRP A 74 -2.43 14.78 10.54
C TRP A 74 -1.39 15.23 11.57
N THR A 75 -0.11 14.88 11.41
CA THR A 75 0.96 15.31 12.31
C THR A 75 1.12 16.82 12.32
N VAL A 76 1.04 17.46 11.15
CA VAL A 76 1.12 18.92 11.02
C VAL A 76 -0.04 19.58 11.74
N ILE A 77 -1.28 19.18 11.48
CA ILE A 77 -2.48 19.75 12.10
C ILE A 77 -2.45 19.54 13.61
N ALA A 78 -2.13 18.34 14.09
CA ALA A 78 -2.02 18.03 15.51
C ALA A 78 -0.94 18.88 16.19
N GLY A 79 0.20 19.10 15.52
CA GLY A 79 1.26 19.98 15.99
C GLY A 79 0.81 21.43 16.09
N ILE A 80 0.15 21.95 15.06
CA ILE A 80 -0.40 23.32 15.05
C ILE A 80 -1.37 23.51 16.22
N CYS A 81 -2.38 22.66 16.37
CA CYS A 81 -3.36 22.77 17.44
C CYS A 81 -2.71 22.71 18.83
N CYS A 82 -1.73 21.83 19.02
CA CYS A 82 -0.99 21.75 20.29
C CYS A 82 -0.15 23.01 20.56
N GLY A 83 0.45 23.60 19.51
CA GLY A 83 1.27 24.80 19.63
C GLY A 83 0.46 26.08 19.93
N VAL A 84 -0.79 26.15 19.45
CA VAL A 84 -1.73 27.25 19.73
C VAL A 84 -2.44 27.08 21.09
N GLY A 85 -2.42 25.87 21.67
CA GLY A 85 -3.10 25.57 22.93
C GLY A 85 -4.49 24.95 22.79
N ASP A 86 -4.94 24.69 21.54
CA ASP A 86 -6.25 24.10 21.25
C ASP A 86 -6.23 22.56 21.37
N TYR A 87 -5.93 22.08 22.57
CA TYR A 87 -5.77 20.64 22.83
C TYR A 87 -7.05 19.84 22.59
N LEU A 88 -8.23 20.46 22.80
CA LEU A 88 -9.51 19.79 22.60
C LEU A 88 -9.78 19.54 21.13
N VAL A 89 -9.50 20.52 20.28
CA VAL A 89 -9.60 20.37 18.83
C VAL A 89 -8.63 19.32 18.30
N ALA A 90 -7.38 19.32 18.80
CA ALA A 90 -6.38 18.30 18.48
C ALA A 90 -6.85 16.90 18.86
N ALA A 91 -7.45 16.73 20.04
CA ALA A 91 -7.94 15.45 20.53
C ALA A 91 -9.10 14.92 19.68
N ILE A 92 -10.15 15.72 19.50
CA ILE A 92 -11.33 15.31 18.71
C ILE A 92 -10.95 15.02 17.26
N GLY A 93 -10.18 15.90 16.63
CA GLY A 93 -9.72 15.70 15.25
C GLY A 93 -8.86 14.44 15.10
N SER A 94 -7.98 14.16 16.07
CA SER A 94 -7.13 12.96 16.05
C SER A 94 -7.95 11.67 16.19
N VAL A 95 -8.95 11.65 17.09
CA VAL A 95 -9.83 10.50 17.26
C VAL A 95 -10.66 10.26 16.01
N ALA A 96 -11.24 11.30 15.42
CA ALA A 96 -12.01 11.19 14.19
C ALA A 96 -11.15 10.65 13.03
N THR A 97 -9.96 11.20 12.82
CA THR A 97 -9.02 10.75 11.79
C THR A 97 -8.62 9.28 12.00
N PHE A 98 -8.33 8.89 13.25
CA PHE A 98 -7.99 7.51 13.58
C PHE A 98 -9.12 6.54 13.24
N ILE A 99 -10.37 6.87 13.59
CA ILE A 99 -11.54 6.03 13.30
C ILE A 99 -11.69 5.86 11.77
N VAL A 100 -11.60 6.95 11.01
CA VAL A 100 -11.70 6.90 9.55
C VAL A 100 -10.60 6.04 8.95
N LEU A 101 -9.34 6.21 9.37
CA LEU A 101 -8.22 5.42 8.89
C LEU A 101 -8.33 3.94 9.27
N LEU A 102 -8.88 3.65 10.44
CA LEU A 102 -9.10 2.28 10.89
C LEU A 102 -10.19 1.60 10.04
N VAL A 103 -11.29 2.29 9.78
CA VAL A 103 -12.37 1.79 8.91
C VAL A 103 -11.87 1.60 7.47
N LEU A 104 -11.15 2.58 6.92
CA LEU A 104 -10.54 2.48 5.58
C LEU A 104 -9.44 1.42 5.52
N GLY A 105 -8.68 1.24 6.60
CA GLY A 105 -7.66 0.18 6.71
C GLY A 105 -8.23 -1.23 6.78
N LEU A 106 -9.50 -1.37 7.24
CA LEU A 106 -10.24 -2.63 7.19
C LEU A 106 -10.70 -2.99 5.77
N ILE A 107 -10.83 -2.00 4.88
CA ILE A 107 -11.03 -2.23 3.46
C ILE A 107 -9.70 -2.77 2.92
N LYS A 108 -9.58 -4.09 2.97
CA LYS A 108 -8.40 -4.84 2.51
C LYS A 108 -8.04 -4.39 1.10
N SER A 109 -6.86 -3.83 0.93
CA SER A 109 -6.20 -3.82 -0.37
C SER A 109 -6.12 -5.30 -0.81
N ASP A 110 -6.83 -5.64 -1.87
CA ASP A 110 -6.73 -6.97 -2.45
C ASP A 110 -5.26 -7.18 -2.84
N ASN A 111 -4.54 -7.99 -2.04
CA ASN A 111 -3.18 -8.40 -2.36
C ASN A 111 -3.26 -9.14 -3.69
N ARG A 112 -3.01 -8.42 -4.76
CA ARG A 112 -3.01 -8.95 -6.12
C ARG A 112 -1.74 -9.75 -6.32
N MET A 113 -1.91 -10.94 -6.85
CA MET A 113 -0.81 -11.84 -7.20
C MET A 113 -0.85 -12.08 -8.70
N LEU A 114 0.31 -12.11 -9.31
CA LEU A 114 0.47 -12.46 -10.70
C LEU A 114 0.93 -13.92 -10.78
N VAL A 115 0.17 -14.74 -11.48
CA VAL A 115 0.54 -16.10 -11.83
C VAL A 115 1.01 -16.07 -13.27
N ILE A 116 2.32 -16.26 -13.46
CA ILE A 116 2.98 -16.26 -14.76
C ILE A 116 3.21 -17.73 -15.13
N ILE A 117 2.67 -18.15 -16.26
CA ILE A 117 2.77 -19.51 -16.76
C ILE A 117 3.38 -19.46 -18.16
N ARG A 118 4.53 -20.09 -18.36
CA ARG A 118 5.14 -20.25 -19.68
C ARG A 118 5.26 -21.73 -20.03
N GLY A 119 4.91 -22.05 -21.26
CA GLY A 119 5.00 -23.41 -21.76
C GLY A 119 4.83 -23.49 -23.26
N SER A 120 4.75 -24.73 -23.78
CA SER A 120 4.60 -24.98 -25.21
C SER A 120 3.27 -24.44 -25.72
N ARG A 121 3.28 -23.81 -26.90
CA ARG A 121 2.12 -23.30 -27.63
C ARG A 121 1.06 -24.37 -27.84
N SER A 122 1.44 -25.62 -28.03
CA SER A 122 0.52 -26.75 -28.21
C SER A 122 -0.36 -26.98 -26.96
N ARG A 123 0.07 -26.55 -25.79
CA ARG A 123 -0.66 -26.68 -24.50
C ARG A 123 -1.48 -25.45 -24.11
N GLN A 124 -1.54 -24.44 -24.98
CA GLN A 124 -2.26 -23.19 -24.72
C GLN A 124 -3.69 -23.43 -24.22
N SER A 125 -4.47 -24.24 -24.93
CA SER A 125 -5.88 -24.52 -24.59
C SER A 125 -6.01 -25.25 -23.26
N SER A 126 -5.09 -26.18 -22.97
CA SER A 126 -5.09 -26.94 -21.71
C SER A 126 -4.79 -26.04 -20.51
N ILE A 127 -3.83 -25.12 -20.63
CA ILE A 127 -3.50 -24.12 -19.59
C ILE A 127 -4.71 -23.23 -19.32
N GLN A 128 -5.34 -22.69 -20.38
CA GLN A 128 -6.50 -21.80 -20.23
C GLN A 128 -7.70 -22.55 -19.60
N ALA A 129 -7.97 -23.77 -20.05
CA ALA A 129 -9.05 -24.59 -19.51
C ALA A 129 -8.82 -24.90 -18.02
N HIS A 130 -7.58 -25.23 -17.63
CA HIS A 130 -7.22 -25.50 -16.24
C HIS A 130 -7.41 -24.23 -15.37
N MET A 131 -6.84 -23.10 -15.77
CA MET A 131 -7.02 -21.83 -15.05
C MET A 131 -8.48 -21.43 -14.92
N PHE A 132 -9.27 -21.65 -15.97
CA PHE A 132 -10.71 -21.38 -15.93
C PHE A 132 -11.45 -22.33 -14.96
N SER A 133 -11.14 -23.62 -14.95
CA SER A 133 -11.77 -24.61 -14.06
C SER A 133 -11.47 -24.31 -12.58
N VAL A 134 -10.23 -23.94 -12.28
CA VAL A 134 -9.75 -23.72 -10.91
C VAL A 134 -10.27 -22.39 -10.35
N PHE A 135 -10.18 -21.31 -11.12
CA PHE A 135 -10.55 -19.97 -10.64
C PHE A 135 -11.98 -19.53 -11.03
N LYS A 136 -12.75 -20.32 -11.81
CA LYS A 136 -14.16 -20.06 -12.15
C LYS A 136 -14.40 -18.61 -12.60
N ARG A 137 -13.66 -18.10 -13.58
CA ARG A 137 -13.68 -16.71 -14.08
C ARG A 137 -13.15 -15.62 -13.12
N LYS A 138 -12.63 -15.97 -11.96
CA LYS A 138 -12.11 -14.98 -11.02
C LYS A 138 -10.65 -14.60 -11.29
N ALA A 139 -9.90 -15.39 -12.06
CA ALA A 139 -8.59 -15.04 -12.56
C ALA A 139 -8.74 -14.14 -13.79
N ILE A 140 -8.11 -12.98 -13.78
CA ILE A 140 -8.13 -12.01 -14.88
C ILE A 140 -6.86 -12.23 -15.71
N LEU A 141 -7.02 -12.59 -16.97
CA LEU A 141 -5.91 -12.64 -17.92
C LEU A 141 -5.47 -11.21 -18.25
N ARG A 142 -4.25 -10.84 -17.84
CA ARG A 142 -3.67 -9.52 -18.09
C ARG A 142 -2.86 -9.47 -19.37
N VAL A 143 -2.03 -10.49 -19.57
CA VAL A 143 -1.13 -10.55 -20.73
C VAL A 143 -1.12 -11.97 -21.28
N ARG A 144 -1.08 -12.08 -22.59
CA ARG A 144 -0.77 -13.30 -23.31
C ARG A 144 0.29 -12.99 -24.36
N ASN A 145 1.48 -13.48 -24.16
CA ASN A 145 2.55 -13.44 -25.13
C ASN A 145 2.59 -14.79 -25.86
N THR A 146 2.70 -14.76 -27.17
CA THR A 146 2.71 -15.98 -27.97
C THR A 146 3.80 -15.87 -29.04
N ASP A 147 4.73 -16.82 -29.01
CA ASP A 147 5.75 -17.02 -30.03
C ASP A 147 5.41 -18.23 -30.89
N GLU A 148 6.30 -18.62 -31.82
CA GLU A 148 6.08 -19.78 -32.66
C GLU A 148 5.99 -21.08 -31.87
N GLU A 149 6.82 -21.23 -30.83
CA GLU A 149 6.95 -22.48 -30.04
C GLU A 149 6.36 -22.34 -28.63
N THR A 150 6.34 -21.13 -28.06
CA THR A 150 5.98 -20.91 -26.67
C THR A 150 4.79 -19.95 -26.49
N VAL A 151 4.11 -20.09 -25.37
CA VAL A 151 3.07 -19.18 -24.88
C VAL A 151 3.32 -18.83 -23.44
N GLU A 152 3.14 -17.57 -23.11
CA GLU A 152 3.22 -17.07 -21.74
C GLU A 152 1.91 -16.39 -21.37
N PHE A 153 1.36 -16.78 -20.24
CA PHE A 153 0.15 -16.21 -19.66
C PHE A 153 0.48 -15.52 -18.36
N ILE A 154 -0.04 -14.32 -18.17
CA ILE A 154 0.02 -13.59 -16.90
C ILE A 154 -1.42 -13.42 -16.40
N TYR A 155 -1.78 -14.18 -15.38
CA TYR A 155 -3.07 -14.07 -14.72
C TYR A 155 -2.94 -13.28 -13.43
N GLU A 156 -3.88 -12.36 -13.21
CA GLU A 156 -4.04 -11.67 -11.94
C GLU A 156 -5.08 -12.41 -11.11
N VAL A 157 -4.71 -12.75 -9.89
CA VAL A 157 -5.55 -13.41 -8.90
C VAL A 157 -5.36 -12.74 -7.53
N THR A 158 -6.36 -12.84 -6.67
CA THR A 158 -6.21 -12.36 -5.29
C THR A 158 -5.54 -13.42 -4.43
N ALA A 159 -4.67 -13.03 -3.48
CA ALA A 159 -4.02 -13.96 -2.55
C ALA A 159 -5.02 -14.86 -1.82
N ASN A 160 -6.21 -14.35 -1.48
CA ASN A 160 -7.28 -15.13 -0.87
C ASN A 160 -7.87 -16.17 -1.82
N GLN A 161 -7.92 -15.89 -3.13
CA GLN A 161 -8.39 -16.84 -4.13
C GLN A 161 -7.36 -17.96 -4.32
N LEU A 162 -6.08 -17.59 -4.43
CA LEU A 162 -5.00 -18.56 -4.56
C LEU A 162 -4.98 -19.51 -3.37
N ARG A 163 -4.98 -18.98 -2.13
CA ARG A 163 -4.99 -19.81 -0.92
C ARG A 163 -6.19 -20.76 -0.88
N ARG A 164 -7.40 -20.32 -1.22
CA ARG A 164 -8.58 -21.19 -1.28
C ARG A 164 -8.45 -22.31 -2.30
N VAL A 165 -7.85 -22.00 -3.45
CA VAL A 165 -7.60 -23.01 -4.49
C VAL A 165 -6.60 -24.05 -4.01
N GLU A 166 -5.52 -23.63 -3.36
CA GLU A 166 -4.50 -24.53 -2.83
C GLU A 166 -5.03 -25.38 -1.67
N GLU A 167 -5.90 -24.83 -0.81
CA GLU A 167 -6.57 -25.58 0.26
C GLU A 167 -7.55 -26.65 -0.28
N GLN A 168 -8.18 -26.40 -1.43
CA GLN A 168 -9.19 -27.32 -2.02
C GLN A 168 -8.58 -28.34 -2.99
N ASN A 169 -7.60 -27.93 -3.79
CA ASN A 169 -7.11 -28.70 -4.93
C ASN A 169 -5.61 -29.09 -4.82
N GLY A 170 -4.96 -28.70 -3.72
CA GLY A 170 -3.51 -28.86 -3.57
C GLY A 170 -2.73 -27.75 -4.29
N SER A 171 -1.42 -27.96 -4.44
CA SER A 171 -0.51 -26.99 -5.06
C SER A 171 -0.95 -26.65 -6.49
N LEU A 172 -1.25 -25.35 -6.73
CA LEU A 172 -1.57 -24.85 -8.07
C LEU A 172 -0.40 -25.10 -9.04
N THR A 173 0.81 -24.93 -8.57
CA THR A 173 2.04 -25.11 -9.35
C THR A 173 2.14 -26.54 -9.86
N ASP A 174 1.95 -27.52 -8.97
CA ASP A 174 2.03 -28.94 -9.34
C ASP A 174 0.92 -29.35 -10.33
N ALA A 175 -0.29 -28.82 -10.12
CA ALA A 175 -1.40 -29.07 -11.02
C ALA A 175 -1.14 -28.51 -12.44
N ILE A 176 -0.47 -27.36 -12.55
CA ILE A 176 -0.09 -26.80 -13.85
C ILE A 176 1.05 -27.63 -14.49
N TYR A 177 2.07 -28.03 -13.74
CA TYR A 177 3.14 -28.90 -14.27
C TYR A 177 2.62 -30.25 -14.76
N ASN A 178 1.59 -30.80 -14.15
CA ASN A 178 0.94 -32.05 -14.57
C ASN A 178 0.25 -31.96 -15.97
N ILE A 179 0.02 -30.76 -16.50
CA ILE A 179 -0.46 -30.56 -17.88
C ILE A 179 0.59 -31.03 -18.90
N GLY A 180 1.86 -30.95 -18.53
CA GLY A 180 3.02 -31.24 -19.38
C GLY A 180 3.34 -30.14 -20.37
N GLY A 181 4.61 -30.02 -20.73
CA GLY A 181 5.08 -28.97 -21.65
C GLY A 181 5.11 -27.57 -21.03
N ILE A 182 5.21 -27.47 -19.72
CA ILE A 182 5.38 -26.22 -18.98
C ILE A 182 6.86 -25.97 -18.72
N GLU A 183 7.35 -24.79 -19.04
CA GLU A 183 8.73 -24.37 -18.80
C GLU A 183 8.88 -23.87 -17.36
N TYR A 184 8.03 -22.94 -16.95
CA TYR A 184 8.00 -22.44 -15.58
C TYR A 184 6.63 -21.90 -15.17
N VAL A 185 6.40 -21.86 -13.87
CA VAL A 185 5.28 -21.22 -13.21
C VAL A 185 5.86 -20.31 -12.11
N ASN A 186 5.61 -19.00 -12.22
CA ASN A 186 6.00 -18.01 -11.22
C ASN A 186 4.77 -17.38 -10.58
N ILE A 187 4.75 -17.32 -9.25
CA ILE A 187 3.71 -16.61 -8.50
C ILE A 187 4.37 -15.43 -7.81
N VAL A 188 4.05 -14.23 -8.27
CA VAL A 188 4.66 -12.98 -7.83
C VAL A 188 3.60 -12.13 -7.12
N MET A 189 3.92 -11.63 -5.93
CA MET A 189 3.10 -10.61 -5.31
C MET A 189 3.26 -9.31 -6.11
N GLN A 190 2.15 -8.79 -6.63
CA GLN A 190 2.13 -7.45 -7.19
C GLN A 190 2.07 -6.46 -6.02
N ASN A 191 3.24 -5.96 -5.60
CA ASN A 191 3.27 -4.71 -4.87
C ASN A 191 2.94 -3.62 -5.89
N ASP A 192 2.01 -2.72 -5.56
CA ASP A 192 1.63 -1.55 -6.39
C ASP A 192 2.84 -0.59 -6.65
N GLU A 193 4.06 -1.05 -6.41
CA GLU A 193 5.31 -0.29 -6.54
C GLU A 193 5.93 -0.35 -7.96
N VAL A 194 5.36 -1.12 -8.89
CA VAL A 194 5.90 -1.23 -10.26
C VAL A 194 4.88 -0.72 -11.26
N SER A 195 4.76 0.58 -11.30
CA SER A 195 4.16 1.29 -12.44
C SER A 195 4.89 2.63 -12.57
N ASN A 196 6.07 2.57 -13.15
CA ASN A 196 6.68 3.64 -13.96
C ASN A 196 7.67 3.00 -14.93
#